data_2573196ab32ab7af9691070e6453c8bb
#
_entry.id   2573196ab32ab7af9691070e6453c8bb
#
_cell.length_a   1.000
_cell.length_b   1.000
_cell.length_c   1.000
_cell.angle_alpha   90.00
_cell.angle_beta   90.00
_cell.angle_gamma   90.00
#
_symmetry.space_group_name_H-M   'P 1'
#
loop_
_entity.id
_entity.type
_entity.pdbx_description
1 polymer ?
#
loop_
_entity_poly.entity_id
_entity_poly.type
_entity_poly.pdbx_seq_one_letter_code
_entity_poly.pdbx_strand_id
1 'polypeptide(L)'
;CKQIFGIYEGLTNMKFIAEFCQNHNGDFKILERMVAEAAESGATHGKIQTIYSANLAFRPEFENGVMIGEKVLVIKRPYQMEYDRLKKLELSTKESEKFVKLCEKFQIIPMTTCFARENLNEIADVGFGAIKIASYDCASFPMIREIADRFTDIVISTGATYDSEIKKACDILAGCDFELLHCVTQYPTSLNSMNLSRIPWLRQFTPRVGLSDHSLVSRDNVWACKAALYLGATSLERHFTVLPPDKTKDGPVSISSTHLR
;
A
#
# COMPACT_ATOMS: atom_id res chain seq x y z
N CYS A 1 17.65 -26.14 16.12
CA CYS A 1 16.22 -26.49 16.12
C CYS A 1 15.32 -25.47 16.80
N LYS A 2 15.68 -24.86 17.94
CA LYS A 2 14.82 -23.84 18.61
C LYS A 2 14.62 -22.55 17.81
N GLN A 3 15.55 -22.14 16.96
CA GLN A 3 15.40 -20.97 16.09
C GLN A 3 14.39 -21.16 14.94
N ILE A 4 14.24 -22.39 14.44
CA ILE A 4 13.28 -22.70 13.37
C ILE A 4 11.85 -22.74 13.93
N PHE A 5 11.63 -23.23 15.15
CA PHE A 5 10.32 -23.25 15.81
C PHE A 5 9.80 -21.84 16.12
N GLY A 6 10.68 -20.91 16.55
CA GLY A 6 10.28 -19.51 16.80
C GLY A 6 9.85 -18.75 15.53
N ILE A 7 10.33 -19.15 14.34
CA ILE A 7 9.87 -18.57 13.06
C ILE A 7 8.45 -19.04 12.73
N TYR A 8 8.09 -20.28 13.04
CA TYR A 8 6.74 -20.82 12.78
C TYR A 8 5.68 -20.21 13.71
N GLU A 9 5.96 -19.93 14.96
CA GLU A 9 5.03 -19.25 15.87
C GLU A 9 4.82 -17.76 15.48
N GLY A 10 5.84 -17.11 14.92
CA GLY A 10 5.74 -15.74 14.39
C GLY A 10 4.91 -15.63 13.10
N LEU A 11 4.80 -16.70 12.30
CA LEU A 11 4.04 -16.71 11.05
C LEU A 11 2.53 -16.80 11.25
N THR A 12 2.07 -17.31 12.38
CA THR A 12 0.62 -17.43 12.68
C THR A 12 -0.06 -16.08 12.92
N ASN A 13 0.70 -15.01 13.15
CA ASN A 13 0.20 -13.64 13.40
C ASN A 13 0.72 -12.62 12.38
N MET A 14 1.27 -13.08 11.25
CA MET A 14 1.80 -12.17 10.23
C MET A 14 0.67 -11.46 9.48
N LYS A 15 0.75 -10.12 9.40
CA LYS A 15 -0.16 -9.33 8.58
C LYS A 15 0.27 -9.43 7.11
N PHE A 16 -0.62 -9.89 6.24
CA PHE A 16 -0.44 -9.81 4.80
C PHE A 16 -1.49 -8.90 4.16
N ILE A 17 -1.05 -7.79 3.57
CA ILE A 17 -1.91 -6.81 2.92
C ILE A 17 -1.89 -7.07 1.41
N ALA A 18 -3.00 -7.56 0.88
CA ALA A 18 -3.23 -7.64 -0.55
C ALA A 18 -3.65 -6.25 -1.08
N GLU A 19 -2.74 -5.53 -1.73
CA GLU A 19 -2.99 -4.23 -2.33
C GLU A 19 -3.68 -4.39 -3.68
N PHE A 20 -4.96 -4.16 -3.74
CA PHE A 20 -5.74 -4.23 -4.97
C PHE A 20 -5.54 -2.99 -5.84
N CYS A 21 -5.19 -1.85 -5.20
CA CYS A 21 -4.88 -0.61 -5.92
C CYS A 21 -6.00 -0.28 -6.93
N GLN A 22 -5.63 -0.08 -8.16
CA GLN A 22 -6.52 0.15 -9.30
C GLN A 22 -6.56 -1.05 -10.27
N ASN A 23 -6.09 -2.23 -9.84
CA ASN A 23 -6.03 -3.44 -10.66
C ASN A 23 -7.42 -3.99 -11.02
N HIS A 24 -8.48 -3.48 -10.40
CA HIS A 24 -9.87 -3.79 -10.76
C HIS A 24 -10.34 -3.11 -12.06
N ASN A 25 -9.55 -2.17 -12.63
CA ASN A 25 -9.88 -1.45 -13.88
C ASN A 25 -11.27 -0.79 -13.89
N GLY A 26 -11.83 -0.40 -12.72
CA GLY A 26 -13.17 0.16 -12.58
C GLY A 26 -14.30 -0.88 -12.60
N ASP A 27 -13.99 -2.18 -12.69
CA ASP A 27 -14.97 -3.26 -12.64
C ASP A 27 -15.04 -3.90 -11.26
N PHE A 28 -16.15 -3.68 -10.57
CA PHE A 28 -16.36 -4.21 -9.22
C PHE A 28 -16.37 -5.76 -9.19
N LYS A 29 -16.74 -6.45 -10.27
CA LYS A 29 -16.68 -7.92 -10.33
C LYS A 29 -15.24 -8.44 -10.34
N ILE A 30 -14.31 -7.68 -10.93
CA ILE A 30 -12.88 -8.01 -10.83
C ILE A 30 -12.42 -7.82 -9.40
N LEU A 31 -12.82 -6.74 -8.72
CA LEU A 31 -12.51 -6.51 -7.31
C LEU A 31 -13.06 -7.63 -6.41
N GLU A 32 -14.29 -8.09 -6.64
CA GLU A 32 -14.89 -9.22 -5.91
C GLU A 32 -14.02 -10.49 -6.03
N ARG A 33 -13.56 -10.79 -7.24
CA ARG A 33 -12.65 -11.93 -7.45
C ARG A 33 -11.30 -11.74 -6.76
N MET A 34 -10.75 -10.53 -6.80
CA MET A 34 -9.48 -10.22 -6.13
C MET A 34 -9.59 -10.43 -4.62
N VAL A 35 -10.68 -9.96 -3.99
CA VAL A 35 -10.92 -10.16 -2.55
C VAL A 35 -11.03 -11.65 -2.22
N ALA A 36 -11.85 -12.40 -2.97
CA ALA A 36 -12.05 -13.83 -2.75
C ALA A 36 -10.73 -14.61 -2.87
N GLU A 37 -10.01 -14.44 -3.99
CA GLU A 37 -8.77 -15.18 -4.26
C GLU A 37 -7.65 -14.80 -3.27
N ALA A 38 -7.55 -13.52 -2.86
CA ALA A 38 -6.57 -13.09 -1.86
C ALA A 38 -6.86 -13.72 -0.50
N ALA A 39 -8.11 -13.68 -0.04
CA ALA A 39 -8.53 -14.27 1.23
C ALA A 39 -8.28 -15.78 1.26
N GLU A 40 -8.70 -16.52 0.23
CA GLU A 40 -8.48 -17.96 0.09
C GLU A 40 -7.00 -18.33 0.04
N SER A 41 -6.14 -17.39 -0.32
CA SER A 41 -4.68 -17.59 -0.41
C SER A 41 -3.94 -17.17 0.86
N GLY A 42 -4.64 -16.67 1.90
CA GLY A 42 -4.06 -16.35 3.20
C GLY A 42 -3.80 -14.86 3.45
N ALA A 43 -4.33 -13.94 2.61
CA ALA A 43 -4.31 -12.53 2.93
C ALA A 43 -5.13 -12.26 4.20
N THR A 44 -4.60 -11.40 5.08
CA THR A 44 -5.30 -10.95 6.29
C THR A 44 -6.03 -9.62 6.09
N HIS A 45 -5.57 -8.83 5.10
CA HIS A 45 -6.12 -7.52 4.76
C HIS A 45 -6.30 -7.41 3.24
N GLY A 46 -7.41 -6.84 2.83
CA GLY A 46 -7.63 -6.41 1.45
C GLY A 46 -7.61 -4.89 1.38
N LYS A 47 -6.78 -4.31 0.52
CA LYS A 47 -6.61 -2.85 0.45
C LYS A 47 -7.00 -2.30 -0.91
N ILE A 48 -7.83 -1.27 -0.91
CA ILE A 48 -8.15 -0.40 -2.04
C ILE A 48 -7.57 1.00 -1.84
N GLN A 49 -7.72 1.86 -2.81
CA GLN A 49 -7.31 3.26 -2.75
C GLN A 49 -8.54 4.16 -2.87
N THR A 50 -8.84 4.95 -1.84
CA THR A 50 -9.82 6.02 -1.93
C THR A 50 -9.14 7.22 -2.58
N ILE A 51 -9.26 7.29 -3.90
CA ILE A 51 -8.70 8.35 -4.73
C ILE A 51 -9.78 8.87 -5.68
N TYR A 52 -10.01 10.16 -5.65
CA TYR A 52 -10.97 10.83 -6.51
C TYR A 52 -10.27 11.77 -7.48
N SER A 53 -10.65 11.75 -8.74
CA SER A 53 -10.10 12.65 -9.77
C SER A 53 -10.31 14.11 -9.41
N ALA A 54 -11.41 14.43 -8.72
CA ALA A 54 -11.71 15.77 -8.24
C ALA A 54 -10.68 16.33 -7.24
N ASN A 55 -9.93 15.47 -6.55
CA ASN A 55 -8.84 15.87 -5.64
C ASN A 55 -7.48 16.00 -6.34
N LEU A 56 -7.41 15.72 -7.65
CA LEU A 56 -6.15 15.81 -8.39
C LEU A 56 -5.71 17.28 -8.51
N ALA A 57 -4.53 17.59 -7.96
CA ALA A 57 -3.97 18.92 -8.08
C ALA A 57 -3.30 19.12 -9.46
N PHE A 58 -3.58 20.24 -10.10
CA PHE A 58 -2.87 20.66 -11.30
C PHE A 58 -1.42 21.05 -10.94
N ARG A 59 -0.45 20.46 -11.65
CA ARG A 59 0.98 20.75 -11.48
C ARG A 59 1.60 21.03 -12.86
N PRO A 60 1.95 22.29 -13.16
CA PRO A 60 2.45 22.68 -14.49
C PRO A 60 3.66 21.88 -14.97
N GLU A 61 4.55 21.51 -14.04
CA GLU A 61 5.75 20.72 -14.35
C GLU A 61 5.45 19.32 -14.89
N PHE A 62 4.28 18.75 -14.58
CA PHE A 62 3.87 17.45 -15.07
C PHE A 62 3.29 17.49 -16.49
N GLU A 63 2.82 18.63 -16.97
CA GLU A 63 2.23 18.74 -18.31
C GLU A 63 3.18 18.28 -19.40
N ASN A 64 4.43 18.73 -19.34
CA ASN A 64 5.45 18.40 -20.31
C ASN A 64 6.55 17.48 -19.76
N GLY A 65 6.60 17.32 -18.43
CA GLY A 65 7.74 16.70 -17.75
C GLY A 65 9.00 17.59 -17.83
N VAL A 66 10.06 17.15 -17.18
CA VAL A 66 11.36 17.83 -17.20
C VAL A 66 12.46 16.81 -17.42
N MET A 67 13.31 17.06 -18.43
CA MET A 67 14.49 16.24 -18.72
C MET A 67 15.77 17.09 -18.70
N ILE A 68 16.86 16.51 -18.20
CA ILE A 68 18.21 17.05 -18.33
C ILE A 68 19.06 15.99 -19.04
N GLY A 69 19.39 16.23 -20.32
CA GLY A 69 19.96 15.20 -21.18
C GLY A 69 18.99 14.00 -21.27
N GLU A 70 19.50 12.80 -21.00
CA GLU A 70 18.68 11.56 -20.97
C GLU A 70 18.00 11.29 -19.60
N LYS A 71 18.27 12.10 -18.58
CA LYS A 71 17.75 11.91 -17.23
C LYS A 71 16.38 12.58 -17.08
N VAL A 72 15.35 11.79 -16.76
CA VAL A 72 14.03 12.29 -16.39
C VAL A 72 14.09 12.84 -14.97
N LEU A 73 13.85 14.14 -14.79
CA LEU A 73 13.71 14.79 -13.47
C LEU A 73 12.25 14.83 -13.03
N VAL A 74 11.35 15.14 -13.96
CA VAL A 74 9.90 15.13 -13.71
C VAL A 74 9.26 14.35 -14.83
N ILE A 75 8.47 13.35 -14.48
CA ILE A 75 7.73 12.54 -15.45
C ILE A 75 6.67 13.37 -16.14
N LYS A 76 6.45 13.13 -17.43
CA LYS A 76 5.30 13.71 -18.14
C LYS A 76 4.03 12.98 -17.72
N ARG A 77 3.11 13.72 -17.11
CA ARG A 77 1.78 13.24 -16.67
C ARG A 77 0.76 14.38 -16.80
N PRO A 78 0.27 14.67 -18.02
CA PRO A 78 -0.69 15.75 -18.27
C PRO A 78 -1.93 15.59 -17.40
N TYR A 79 -2.38 16.71 -16.82
CA TYR A 79 -3.48 16.73 -15.85
C TYR A 79 -4.77 16.09 -16.40
N GLN A 80 -5.21 16.47 -17.59
CA GLN A 80 -6.46 15.98 -18.16
C GLN A 80 -6.42 14.47 -18.40
N MET A 81 -5.31 13.95 -18.89
CA MET A 81 -5.14 12.50 -19.11
C MET A 81 -5.21 11.71 -17.81
N GLU A 82 -4.57 12.23 -16.75
CA GLU A 82 -4.57 11.58 -15.44
C GLU A 82 -5.96 11.70 -14.78
N TYR A 83 -6.62 12.83 -14.89
CA TYR A 83 -7.99 13.04 -14.42
C TYR A 83 -8.95 12.02 -15.07
N ASP A 84 -8.95 11.92 -16.39
CA ASP A 84 -9.82 11.01 -17.13
C ASP A 84 -9.54 9.53 -16.82
N ARG A 85 -8.27 9.21 -16.58
CA ARG A 85 -7.85 7.88 -16.14
C ARG A 85 -8.39 7.57 -14.76
N LEU A 86 -8.18 8.45 -13.79
CA LEU A 86 -8.63 8.27 -12.41
C LEU A 86 -10.16 8.18 -12.35
N LYS A 87 -10.85 9.03 -13.09
CA LYS A 87 -12.32 9.06 -13.14
C LYS A 87 -12.96 7.71 -13.51
N LYS A 88 -12.28 6.93 -14.34
CA LYS A 88 -12.72 5.57 -14.74
C LYS A 88 -12.45 4.51 -13.69
N LEU A 89 -11.57 4.82 -12.73
CA LEU A 89 -11.07 3.86 -11.73
C LEU A 89 -11.60 4.17 -10.32
N GLU A 90 -12.28 5.30 -10.15
CA GLU A 90 -12.88 5.66 -8.87
C GLU A 90 -13.91 4.63 -8.43
N LEU A 91 -13.87 4.30 -7.16
CA LEU A 91 -14.95 3.58 -6.49
C LEU A 91 -15.82 4.61 -5.76
N SER A 92 -17.12 4.54 -5.96
CA SER A 92 -18.07 5.36 -5.20
C SER A 92 -18.11 4.93 -3.73
N THR A 93 -18.61 5.79 -2.84
CA THR A 93 -18.85 5.46 -1.43
C THR A 93 -19.63 4.17 -1.27
N LYS A 94 -20.68 3.97 -2.08
CA LYS A 94 -21.49 2.73 -2.08
C LYS A 94 -20.68 1.50 -2.49
N GLU A 95 -19.74 1.63 -3.41
CA GLU A 95 -18.86 0.52 -3.80
C GLU A 95 -17.81 0.25 -2.72
N SER A 96 -17.32 1.29 -2.06
CA SER A 96 -16.45 1.16 -0.88
C SER A 96 -17.15 0.44 0.28
N GLU A 97 -18.41 0.77 0.55
CA GLU A 97 -19.25 0.05 1.54
C GLU A 97 -19.46 -1.44 1.14
N LYS A 98 -19.70 -1.70 -0.15
CA LYS A 98 -19.79 -3.08 -0.65
C LYS A 98 -18.47 -3.84 -0.50
N PHE A 99 -17.34 -3.16 -0.75
CA PHE A 99 -16.01 -3.74 -0.56
C PHE A 99 -15.77 -4.11 0.91
N VAL A 100 -16.15 -3.25 1.87
CA VAL A 100 -16.06 -3.53 3.30
C VAL A 100 -16.85 -4.81 3.64
N LYS A 101 -18.13 -4.88 3.25
CA LYS A 101 -18.98 -6.07 3.48
C LYS A 101 -18.43 -7.33 2.79
N LEU A 102 -17.79 -7.17 1.64
CA LEU A 102 -17.18 -8.29 0.94
C LEU A 102 -15.95 -8.81 1.69
N CYS A 103 -15.10 -7.94 2.21
CA CYS A 103 -13.97 -8.33 3.05
C CYS A 103 -14.43 -9.03 4.33
N GLU A 104 -15.45 -8.51 4.99
CA GLU A 104 -16.06 -9.15 6.16
C GLU A 104 -16.57 -10.57 5.84
N LYS A 105 -17.27 -10.75 4.71
CA LYS A 105 -17.75 -12.05 4.24
C LYS A 105 -16.60 -13.06 4.07
N PHE A 106 -15.45 -12.62 3.59
CA PHE A 106 -14.26 -13.45 3.40
C PHE A 106 -13.30 -13.43 4.60
N GLN A 107 -13.71 -12.81 5.72
CA GLN A 107 -12.95 -12.77 6.98
C GLN A 107 -11.56 -12.15 6.86
N ILE A 108 -11.40 -11.15 5.99
CA ILE A 108 -10.22 -10.30 5.90
C ILE A 108 -10.58 -8.86 6.29
N ILE A 109 -9.62 -8.13 6.81
CA ILE A 109 -9.82 -6.75 7.26
C ILE A 109 -9.85 -5.81 6.04
N PRO A 110 -10.93 -5.03 5.85
CA PRO A 110 -11.00 -4.02 4.81
C PRO A 110 -10.08 -2.84 5.14
N MET A 111 -9.25 -2.45 4.19
CA MET A 111 -8.29 -1.37 4.34
C MET A 111 -8.38 -0.42 3.15
N THR A 112 -8.10 0.86 3.37
CA THR A 112 -7.94 1.83 2.29
C THR A 112 -6.74 2.74 2.48
N THR A 113 -6.24 3.30 1.37
CA THR A 113 -5.29 4.41 1.38
C THR A 113 -6.05 5.73 1.24
N CYS A 114 -5.81 6.67 2.15
CA CYS A 114 -6.31 8.05 2.03
C CYS A 114 -5.26 8.91 1.32
N PHE A 115 -5.70 9.68 0.31
CA PHE A 115 -4.87 10.60 -0.47
C PHE A 115 -5.24 12.06 -0.31
N ALA A 116 -6.41 12.36 0.27
CA ALA A 116 -6.89 13.73 0.48
C ALA A 116 -7.59 13.86 1.83
N ARG A 117 -7.20 14.89 2.59
CA ARG A 117 -7.76 15.15 3.94
C ARG A 117 -9.26 15.36 3.93
N GLU A 118 -9.76 15.98 2.87
CA GLU A 118 -11.17 16.27 2.67
C GLU A 118 -12.04 15.01 2.70
N ASN A 119 -11.47 13.87 2.36
CA ASN A 119 -12.19 12.60 2.29
C ASN A 119 -12.15 11.80 3.60
N LEU A 120 -11.43 12.24 4.63
CA LEU A 120 -11.23 11.47 5.86
C LEU A 120 -12.54 11.16 6.61
N ASN A 121 -13.49 12.11 6.63
CA ASN A 121 -14.79 11.86 7.27
C ASN A 121 -15.57 10.77 6.52
N GLU A 122 -15.65 10.88 5.20
CA GLU A 122 -16.28 9.86 4.35
C GLU A 122 -15.64 8.48 4.52
N ILE A 123 -14.30 8.42 4.50
CA ILE A 123 -13.54 7.17 4.70
C ILE A 123 -13.85 6.54 6.07
N ALA A 124 -13.92 7.36 7.12
CA ALA A 124 -14.25 6.88 8.46
C ALA A 124 -15.68 6.33 8.54
N ASP A 125 -16.63 6.97 7.85
CA ASP A 125 -18.04 6.57 7.85
C ASP A 125 -18.30 5.27 7.05
N VAL A 126 -17.45 4.96 6.07
CA VAL A 126 -17.54 3.71 5.27
C VAL A 126 -17.28 2.45 6.09
N GLY A 127 -16.52 2.54 7.18
CA GLY A 127 -16.28 1.43 8.10
C GLY A 127 -15.07 0.57 7.76
N PHE A 128 -14.02 1.13 7.17
CA PHE A 128 -12.74 0.43 7.01
C PHE A 128 -12.14 0.06 8.37
N GLY A 129 -11.63 -1.17 8.51
CA GLY A 129 -10.98 -1.65 9.74
C GLY A 129 -9.54 -1.15 9.91
N ALA A 130 -8.87 -0.72 8.83
CA ALA A 130 -7.51 -0.19 8.85
C ALA A 130 -7.32 0.90 7.80
N ILE A 131 -6.38 1.82 8.05
CA ILE A 131 -6.05 2.90 7.12
C ILE A 131 -4.57 2.91 6.76
N LYS A 132 -4.29 3.24 5.50
CA LYS A 132 -2.93 3.41 4.98
C LYS A 132 -2.62 4.88 4.69
N ILE A 133 -1.44 5.28 5.06
CA ILE A 133 -0.78 6.53 4.65
C ILE A 133 0.30 6.15 3.64
N ALA A 134 0.19 6.68 2.42
CA ALA A 134 1.15 6.42 1.34
C ALA A 134 2.52 7.05 1.66
N SER A 135 3.58 6.56 1.00
CA SER A 135 4.95 7.03 1.25
C SER A 135 5.12 8.54 1.13
N TYR A 136 4.60 9.14 0.07
CA TYR A 136 4.76 10.59 -0.15
C TYR A 136 3.85 11.46 0.75
N ASP A 137 2.92 10.83 1.48
CA ASP A 137 2.09 11.48 2.50
C ASP A 137 2.64 11.29 3.93
N CYS A 138 3.76 10.59 4.09
CA CYS A 138 4.42 10.41 5.38
C CYS A 138 4.82 11.74 6.04
N ALA A 139 5.02 12.81 5.26
CA ALA A 139 5.24 14.17 5.75
C ALA A 139 3.97 15.03 5.81
N SER A 140 2.79 14.48 5.51
CA SER A 140 1.50 15.18 5.61
C SER A 140 1.01 15.21 7.07
N PHE A 141 1.74 15.89 7.94
CA PHE A 141 1.51 15.88 9.39
C PHE A 141 0.10 16.29 9.81
N PRO A 142 -0.58 17.26 9.16
CA PRO A 142 -1.97 17.54 9.47
C PRO A 142 -2.90 16.34 9.20
N MET A 143 -2.70 15.63 8.08
CA MET A 143 -3.48 14.43 7.74
C MET A 143 -3.22 13.30 8.73
N ILE A 144 -1.95 13.10 9.14
CA ILE A 144 -1.57 12.07 10.13
C ILE A 144 -2.29 12.30 11.46
N ARG A 145 -2.37 13.55 11.95
CA ARG A 145 -3.11 13.88 13.18
C ARG A 145 -4.58 13.53 13.07
N GLU A 146 -5.23 13.94 11.98
CA GLU A 146 -6.64 13.65 11.78
C GLU A 146 -6.93 12.15 11.63
N ILE A 147 -6.00 11.38 11.06
CA ILE A 147 -6.08 9.92 10.99
C ILE A 147 -5.94 9.30 12.38
N ALA A 148 -4.99 9.79 13.19
CA ALA A 148 -4.76 9.32 14.56
C ALA A 148 -6.00 9.47 15.46
N ASP A 149 -6.80 10.51 15.22
CA ASP A 149 -8.04 10.77 15.97
C ASP A 149 -9.21 9.84 15.56
N ARG A 150 -9.14 9.17 14.41
CA ARG A 150 -10.28 8.43 13.81
C ARG A 150 -10.07 6.93 13.64
N PHE A 151 -8.81 6.50 13.55
CA PHE A 151 -8.47 5.10 13.24
C PHE A 151 -7.56 4.51 14.30
N THR A 152 -7.76 3.22 14.57
CA THR A 152 -6.98 2.47 15.56
C THR A 152 -5.93 1.56 14.94
N ASP A 153 -6.08 1.12 13.69
CA ASP A 153 -5.05 0.37 12.95
C ASP A 153 -4.52 1.23 11.80
N ILE A 154 -3.34 1.82 12.03
CA ILE A 154 -2.71 2.78 11.12
C ILE A 154 -1.45 2.18 10.55
N VAL A 155 -1.34 2.15 9.22
CA VAL A 155 -0.15 1.69 8.50
C VAL A 155 0.42 2.84 7.69
N ILE A 156 1.72 3.13 7.85
CA ILE A 156 2.39 4.21 7.13
C ILE A 156 3.62 3.69 6.38
N SER A 157 3.70 3.97 5.07
CA SER A 157 4.88 3.67 4.26
C SER A 157 5.90 4.79 4.32
N THR A 158 7.19 4.44 4.28
CA THR A 158 8.31 5.36 4.52
C THR A 158 9.22 5.56 3.31
N GLY A 159 8.75 5.22 2.09
CA GLY A 159 9.50 5.45 0.86
C GLY A 159 9.55 6.94 0.50
N ALA A 160 10.61 7.37 -0.19
CA ALA A 160 10.83 8.74 -0.62
C ALA A 160 10.65 9.79 0.50
N THR A 161 10.97 9.44 1.74
CA THR A 161 10.77 10.25 2.94
C THR A 161 12.09 10.37 3.70
N TYR A 162 12.39 11.55 4.23
CA TYR A 162 13.57 11.75 5.06
C TYR A 162 13.39 11.16 6.47
N ASP A 163 14.49 10.75 7.10
CA ASP A 163 14.46 10.17 8.45
C ASP A 163 13.86 11.12 9.49
N SER A 164 14.07 12.42 9.33
CA SER A 164 13.47 13.46 10.20
C SER A 164 11.95 13.55 10.04
N GLU A 165 11.43 13.31 8.85
CA GLU A 165 9.98 13.30 8.58
C GLU A 165 9.34 12.05 9.15
N ILE A 166 9.99 10.87 8.97
CA ILE A 166 9.55 9.61 9.59
C ILE A 166 9.46 9.77 11.10
N LYS A 167 10.54 10.30 11.73
CA LYS A 167 10.54 10.55 13.18
C LYS A 167 9.38 11.43 13.60
N LYS A 168 9.15 12.55 12.91
CA LYS A 168 8.06 13.47 13.23
C LYS A 168 6.67 12.83 13.03
N ALA A 169 6.49 11.99 12.02
CA ALA A 169 5.26 11.22 11.85
C ALA A 169 5.03 10.26 13.02
N CYS A 170 6.08 9.56 13.47
CA CYS A 170 6.02 8.67 14.63
C CYS A 170 5.74 9.44 15.93
N ASP A 171 6.34 10.62 16.11
CA ASP A 171 6.09 11.49 17.29
C ASP A 171 4.59 11.91 17.35
N ILE A 172 3.95 12.13 16.18
CA ILE A 172 2.52 12.45 16.12
C ILE A 172 1.66 11.23 16.46
N LEU A 173 2.09 10.03 16.04
CA LEU A 173 1.38 8.77 16.30
C LEU A 173 1.74 8.17 17.68
N ALA A 174 2.54 8.86 18.50
CA ALA A 174 2.88 8.39 19.83
C ALA A 174 1.61 8.16 20.67
N GLY A 175 1.43 6.93 21.15
CA GLY A 175 0.22 6.51 21.87
C GLY A 175 -0.85 5.83 20.98
N CYS A 176 -0.69 5.86 19.67
CA CYS A 176 -1.50 5.07 18.75
C CYS A 176 -0.85 3.70 18.47
N ASP A 177 -1.65 2.73 18.07
CA ASP A 177 -1.15 1.48 17.52
C ASP A 177 -0.90 1.64 16.03
N PHE A 178 0.38 1.82 15.63
CA PHE A 178 0.75 2.04 14.23
C PHE A 178 1.86 1.12 13.76
N GLU A 179 1.93 0.94 12.47
CA GLU A 179 2.90 0.11 11.78
C GLU A 179 3.64 0.90 10.69
N LEU A 180 4.95 0.67 10.58
CA LEU A 180 5.78 1.25 9.52
C LEU A 180 6.06 0.20 8.44
N LEU A 181 5.84 0.54 7.17
CA LEU A 181 6.30 -0.27 6.06
C LEU A 181 7.52 0.38 5.41
N HIS A 182 8.63 -0.34 5.42
CA HIS A 182 9.72 0.00 4.53
C HIS A 182 9.24 -0.11 3.09
N CYS A 183 9.58 0.86 2.26
CA CYS A 183 9.13 0.94 0.88
C CYS A 183 10.17 1.67 0.03
N VAL A 184 10.39 1.21 -1.20
CA VAL A 184 11.11 1.95 -2.24
C VAL A 184 10.12 2.34 -3.32
N THR A 185 9.98 3.65 -3.59
CA THR A 185 8.97 4.20 -4.50
C THR A 185 9.40 4.12 -5.97
N GLN A 186 9.95 3.01 -6.37
CA GLN A 186 10.34 2.68 -7.74
C GLN A 186 9.54 1.45 -8.21
N TYR A 187 8.89 1.57 -9.36
CA TYR A 187 8.03 0.51 -9.94
C TYR A 187 8.51 0.13 -11.34
N PRO A 188 9.15 -1.05 -11.51
CA PRO A 188 9.54 -2.01 -10.47
C PRO A 188 10.82 -1.59 -9.72
N THR A 189 10.94 -2.02 -8.46
CA THR A 189 12.16 -1.90 -7.67
C THR A 189 13.10 -3.07 -7.98
N SER A 190 14.42 -2.82 -8.15
CA SER A 190 15.40 -3.88 -8.23
C SER A 190 15.77 -4.41 -6.84
N LEU A 191 16.13 -5.70 -6.73
CA LEU A 191 16.54 -6.27 -5.43
C LEU A 191 17.74 -5.53 -4.83
N ASN A 192 18.69 -5.07 -5.67
CA ASN A 192 19.85 -4.30 -5.22
C ASN A 192 19.49 -2.92 -4.64
N SER A 193 18.33 -2.38 -4.99
CA SER A 193 17.84 -1.08 -4.51
C SER A 193 16.87 -1.22 -3.33
N MET A 194 16.53 -2.44 -2.91
CA MET A 194 15.53 -2.68 -1.84
C MET A 194 15.94 -2.12 -0.48
N ASN A 195 17.24 -2.05 -0.19
CA ASN A 195 17.74 -1.51 1.08
C ASN A 195 17.01 -2.05 2.32
N LEU A 196 16.88 -3.38 2.41
CA LEU A 196 16.08 -4.05 3.46
C LEU A 196 16.65 -3.83 4.88
N SER A 197 17.90 -3.36 5.01
CA SER A 197 18.49 -2.93 6.30
C SER A 197 17.70 -1.79 6.97
N ARG A 198 16.81 -1.11 6.24
CA ARG A 198 15.87 -0.12 6.81
C ARG A 198 14.84 -0.76 7.76
N ILE A 199 14.48 -2.04 7.58
CA ILE A 199 13.51 -2.73 8.44
C ILE A 199 13.98 -2.76 9.90
N PRO A 200 15.18 -3.26 10.24
CA PRO A 200 15.70 -3.17 11.62
C PRO A 200 15.82 -1.71 12.12
N TRP A 201 16.18 -0.77 11.24
CA TRP A 201 16.29 0.64 11.64
C TRP A 201 14.94 1.25 12.01
N LEU A 202 13.87 0.95 11.28
CA LEU A 202 12.52 1.44 11.58
C LEU A 202 11.97 0.91 12.92
N ARG A 203 12.48 -0.22 13.42
CA ARG A 203 12.07 -0.80 14.70
C ARG A 203 12.36 0.05 15.92
N GLN A 204 13.21 1.07 15.82
CA GLN A 204 13.42 2.03 16.89
C GLN A 204 12.17 2.87 17.21
N PHE A 205 11.22 2.97 16.26
CA PHE A 205 10.01 3.79 16.39
C PHE A 205 8.78 2.97 16.79
N THR A 206 8.67 1.73 16.32
CA THR A 206 7.57 0.81 16.62
C THR A 206 8.04 -0.63 16.47
N PRO A 207 7.54 -1.59 17.28
CA PRO A 207 7.84 -3.01 17.05
C PRO A 207 7.20 -3.58 15.78
N ARG A 208 6.15 -2.94 15.24
CA ARG A 208 5.45 -3.37 14.03
C ARG A 208 6.06 -2.73 12.80
N VAL A 209 6.91 -3.47 12.12
CA VAL A 209 7.60 -3.01 10.90
C VAL A 209 7.51 -4.07 9.82
N GLY A 210 7.11 -3.69 8.62
CA GLY A 210 6.98 -4.56 7.48
C GLY A 210 7.65 -4.04 6.21
N LEU A 211 7.32 -4.68 5.10
CA LEU A 211 7.78 -4.32 3.76
C LEU A 211 6.58 -4.10 2.83
N SER A 212 6.55 -2.97 2.12
CA SER A 212 5.73 -2.78 0.93
C SER A 212 6.63 -2.98 -0.29
N ASP A 213 6.46 -4.13 -0.97
CA ASP A 213 7.38 -4.62 -2.00
C ASP A 213 6.84 -4.36 -3.41
N HIS A 214 7.65 -3.67 -4.23
CA HIS A 214 7.36 -3.35 -5.63
C HIS A 214 8.38 -4.00 -6.59
N SER A 215 8.98 -5.12 -6.21
CA SER A 215 9.87 -5.88 -7.11
C SER A 215 9.10 -6.48 -8.27
N LEU A 216 9.80 -6.68 -9.40
CA LEU A 216 9.24 -7.29 -10.59
C LEU A 216 9.03 -8.79 -10.38
N VAL A 217 7.77 -9.23 -10.33
CA VAL A 217 7.41 -10.62 -10.01
C VAL A 217 8.06 -11.62 -10.97
N SER A 218 8.04 -11.34 -12.28
CA SER A 218 8.59 -12.25 -13.30
C SER A 218 10.11 -12.45 -13.21
N ARG A 219 10.85 -11.48 -12.61
CA ARG A 219 12.31 -11.56 -12.43
C ARG A 219 12.67 -12.01 -11.02
N ASP A 220 12.01 -11.43 -10.02
CA ASP A 220 12.45 -11.48 -8.62
C ASP A 220 11.56 -12.37 -7.75
N ASN A 221 10.43 -12.86 -8.30
CA ASN A 221 9.44 -13.63 -7.54
C ASN A 221 9.09 -12.90 -6.24
N VAL A 222 9.08 -13.58 -5.09
CA VAL A 222 8.81 -13.03 -3.75
C VAL A 222 10.06 -12.99 -2.86
N TRP A 223 11.25 -12.95 -3.44
CA TRP A 223 12.50 -13.01 -2.67
C TRP A 223 12.70 -11.86 -1.70
N ALA A 224 12.30 -10.64 -2.08
CA ALA A 224 12.37 -9.49 -1.17
C ALA A 224 11.46 -9.68 0.06
N CYS A 225 10.26 -10.22 -0.13
CA CYS A 225 9.35 -10.57 0.96
C CYS A 225 9.97 -11.60 1.91
N LYS A 226 10.54 -12.69 1.39
CA LYS A 226 11.21 -13.71 2.20
C LYS A 226 12.39 -13.14 2.99
N ALA A 227 13.20 -12.29 2.35
CA ALA A 227 14.32 -11.63 3.02
C ALA A 227 13.84 -10.66 4.12
N ALA A 228 12.76 -9.91 3.88
CA ALA A 228 12.17 -9.02 4.87
C ALA A 228 11.69 -9.79 6.12
N LEU A 229 11.03 -10.94 5.94
CA LEU A 229 10.62 -11.81 7.04
C LEU A 229 11.82 -12.32 7.84
N TYR A 230 12.89 -12.72 7.15
CA TYR A 230 14.13 -13.13 7.82
C TYR A 230 14.76 -12.00 8.64
N LEU A 231 14.63 -10.75 8.20
CA LEU A 231 15.04 -9.55 8.93
C LEU A 231 14.04 -9.13 10.02
N GLY A 232 12.98 -9.92 10.18
CA GLY A 232 11.99 -9.77 11.24
C GLY A 232 10.86 -8.82 10.89
N ALA A 233 10.51 -8.65 9.63
CA ALA A 233 9.28 -7.96 9.26
C ALA A 233 8.07 -8.68 9.86
N THR A 234 7.11 -7.91 10.39
CA THR A 234 5.86 -8.40 10.99
C THR A 234 4.69 -8.34 10.00
N SER A 235 4.90 -7.68 8.87
CA SER A 235 3.90 -7.56 7.82
C SER A 235 4.52 -7.45 6.43
N LEU A 236 3.72 -7.82 5.44
CA LEU A 236 4.05 -7.67 4.03
C LEU A 236 2.87 -7.03 3.29
N GLU A 237 3.16 -6.09 2.42
CA GLU A 237 2.22 -5.52 1.47
C GLU A 237 2.70 -5.81 0.05
N ARG A 238 1.83 -6.38 -0.78
CA ARG A 238 2.08 -6.62 -2.20
C ARG A 238 0.87 -6.24 -3.03
N HIS A 239 1.11 -5.62 -4.17
CA HIS A 239 0.08 -5.50 -5.21
C HIS A 239 -0.42 -6.88 -5.58
N PHE A 240 -1.74 -7.01 -5.71
CA PHE A 240 -2.41 -8.28 -6.02
C PHE A 240 -3.33 -8.10 -7.23
N THR A 241 -3.38 -9.10 -8.10
CA THR A 241 -4.28 -9.11 -9.25
C THR A 241 -4.72 -10.52 -9.63
N VAL A 242 -5.91 -10.62 -10.19
CA VAL A 242 -6.45 -11.83 -10.84
C VAL A 242 -6.37 -11.74 -12.37
N LEU A 243 -5.83 -10.62 -12.88
CA LEU A 243 -5.66 -10.38 -14.31
C LEU A 243 -4.21 -10.67 -14.73
N PRO A 244 -3.97 -10.93 -16.03
CA PRO A 244 -2.63 -10.98 -16.58
C PRO A 244 -1.84 -9.69 -16.29
N PRO A 245 -0.51 -9.76 -16.07
CA PRO A 245 0.32 -8.61 -15.66
C PRO A 245 0.28 -7.42 -16.64
N ASP A 246 -0.01 -7.65 -17.90
CA ASP A 246 -0.10 -6.61 -18.95
C ASP A 246 -1.46 -5.89 -18.97
N LYS A 247 -2.43 -6.31 -18.17
CA LYS A 247 -3.80 -5.77 -18.18
C LYS A 247 -4.04 -4.65 -17.18
N THR A 248 -3.10 -4.38 -16.28
CA THR A 248 -3.19 -3.29 -15.31
C THR A 248 -1.86 -2.56 -15.19
N LYS A 249 -1.91 -1.29 -14.74
CA LYS A 249 -0.70 -0.46 -14.59
C LYS A 249 0.32 -1.09 -13.64
N ASP A 250 -0.15 -1.65 -12.52
CA ASP A 250 0.68 -2.24 -11.48
C ASP A 250 0.80 -3.77 -11.60
N GLY A 251 0.26 -4.34 -12.69
CA GLY A 251 0.30 -5.78 -12.96
C GLY A 251 1.70 -6.40 -12.91
N PRO A 252 2.75 -5.77 -13.49
CA PRO A 252 4.11 -6.32 -13.45
C PRO A 252 4.69 -6.50 -12.05
N VAL A 253 4.27 -5.69 -11.07
CA VAL A 253 4.69 -5.80 -9.66
C VAL A 253 3.64 -6.50 -8.79
N SER A 254 2.52 -6.94 -9.38
CA SER A 254 1.45 -7.63 -8.68
C SER A 254 1.67 -9.14 -8.62
N ILE A 255 1.42 -9.70 -7.46
CA ILE A 255 1.34 -11.15 -7.27
C ILE A 255 -0.08 -11.66 -7.58
N SER A 256 -0.19 -12.95 -7.75
CA SER A 256 -1.47 -13.69 -7.83
C SER A 256 -1.60 -14.64 -6.63
N SER A 257 -2.73 -15.33 -6.54
CA SER A 257 -3.00 -16.37 -5.55
C SER A 257 -1.91 -17.45 -5.48
N THR A 258 -1.28 -17.78 -6.61
CA THR A 258 -0.20 -18.79 -6.66
C THR A 258 1.10 -18.36 -5.99
N HIS A 259 1.34 -17.06 -5.84
CA HIS A 259 2.53 -16.52 -5.17
C HIS A 259 2.30 -16.30 -3.69
N LEU A 260 1.04 -16.15 -3.27
CA LEU A 260 0.67 -15.90 -1.88
C LEU A 260 0.58 -17.19 -1.07
N ARG A 261 0.22 -18.30 -1.70
CA ARG A 261 0.24 -19.65 -1.09
C ARG A 261 1.67 -20.18 -0.96
#